data_b5d69dbb8073292094354157c82d8b0d
#
_entry.id   b5d69dbb8073292094354157c82d8b0d
#
_cell.length_a   1.000
_cell.length_b   1.000
_cell.length_c   1.000
_cell.angle_alpha   90.00
_cell.angle_beta   90.00
_cell.angle_gamma   90.00
#
_symmetry.space_group_name_H-M   'P 1'
#
loop_
_entity.id
_entity.type
_entity.pdbx_description
1 polymer ?
#
loop_
_entity_poly.entity_id
_entity_poly.type
_entity_poly.pdbx_seq_one_letter_code
_entity_poly.pdbx_strand_id
1 'polypeptide(L)'
;MISTPVRLTESAALKLPRLGLFALLFAYALPGLFGRDPWRTDDAAGFGVMWTMAQGGWTDWLMPNIAGAPFVEDGPLFFWIGAVFIKLFGGIVPAHEVVRLAPLIALIVATASLWYAVYLLGRRPEAQPQQFAFGGQPNARDYGRALAD
;
A
#
# COMPACT_ATOMS: atom_id res chain seq x y z
N MET A 1 26.12 25.00 33.60
CA MET A 1 26.06 23.51 33.55
C MET A 1 25.75 23.11 32.12
N ILE A 2 26.74 22.61 31.40
CA ILE A 2 26.53 22.14 30.02
C ILE A 2 26.05 20.71 30.15
N SER A 3 24.76 20.51 29.87
CA SER A 3 24.21 19.15 29.82
C SER A 3 24.86 18.39 28.68
N THR A 4 25.57 17.32 28.99
CA THR A 4 26.10 16.39 28.00
C THR A 4 24.94 15.87 27.16
N PRO A 5 24.97 15.98 25.81
CA PRO A 5 23.93 15.44 24.96
C PRO A 5 23.85 13.94 25.19
N VAL A 6 22.64 13.46 25.42
CA VAL A 6 22.38 12.02 25.49
C VAL A 6 22.70 11.44 24.13
N ARG A 7 23.85 10.81 23.99
CA ARG A 7 24.12 9.98 22.81
C ARG A 7 23.18 8.79 22.88
N LEU A 8 22.29 8.68 21.90
CA LEU A 8 21.67 7.40 21.62
C LEU A 8 22.81 6.45 21.24
N THR A 9 23.17 5.55 22.14
CA THR A 9 24.16 4.52 21.87
C THR A 9 23.63 3.66 20.71
N GLU A 10 24.53 3.14 19.86
CA GLU A 10 24.20 2.23 18.76
C GLU A 10 23.32 1.04 19.19
N SER A 11 23.43 0.64 20.46
CA SER A 11 22.58 -0.38 21.09
C SER A 11 21.12 0.05 21.26
N ALA A 12 20.79 1.33 21.22
CA ALA A 12 19.41 1.83 21.27
C ALA A 12 18.73 1.84 19.88
N ALA A 13 19.51 1.79 18.80
CA ALA A 13 19.02 1.56 17.45
C ALA A 13 18.83 0.05 17.23
N LEU A 14 17.86 -0.55 17.92
CA LEU A 14 17.44 -1.92 17.65
C LEU A 14 17.03 -2.02 16.20
N LYS A 15 17.71 -2.88 15.43
CA LYS A 15 17.30 -3.20 14.07
C LYS A 15 15.86 -3.72 14.13
N LEU A 16 14.93 -2.99 13.56
CA LEU A 16 13.54 -3.42 13.47
C LEU A 16 13.50 -4.79 12.76
N PRO A 17 12.89 -5.81 13.36
CA PRO A 17 12.84 -7.14 12.78
C PRO A 17 11.96 -7.10 11.52
N ARG A 18 12.58 -7.09 10.35
CA ARG A 18 11.86 -7.01 9.05
C ARG A 18 10.80 -8.10 8.93
N LEU A 19 11.15 -9.34 9.26
CA LEU A 19 10.19 -10.45 9.24
C LEU A 19 9.00 -10.21 10.18
N GLY A 20 9.24 -9.62 11.36
CA GLY A 20 8.16 -9.27 12.29
C GLY A 20 7.26 -8.18 11.73
N LEU A 21 7.81 -7.17 11.06
CA LEU A 21 7.03 -6.11 10.41
C LEU A 21 6.22 -6.65 9.23
N PHE A 22 6.79 -7.49 8.38
CA PHE A 22 6.04 -8.14 7.31
C PHE A 22 4.95 -9.07 7.86
N ALA A 23 5.24 -9.87 8.89
CA ALA A 23 4.24 -10.71 9.54
C ALA A 23 3.10 -9.89 10.13
N LEU A 24 3.41 -8.76 10.78
CA LEU A 24 2.41 -7.84 11.31
C LEU A 24 1.55 -7.22 10.20
N LEU A 25 2.19 -6.77 9.10
CA LEU A 25 1.49 -6.22 7.94
C LEU A 25 0.53 -7.26 7.33
N PHE A 26 1.02 -8.50 7.15
CA PHE A 26 0.19 -9.61 6.67
C PHE A 26 -0.93 -9.95 7.63
N ALA A 27 -0.66 -10.04 8.92
CA ALA A 27 -1.68 -10.33 9.93
C ALA A 27 -2.76 -9.25 10.01
N TYR A 28 -2.42 -8.01 9.69
CA TYR A 28 -3.37 -6.91 9.63
C TYR A 28 -4.17 -6.89 8.32
N ALA A 29 -3.52 -7.13 7.18
CA ALA A 29 -4.13 -7.00 5.86
C ALA A 29 -4.99 -8.21 5.47
N LEU A 30 -4.53 -9.45 5.75
CA LEU A 30 -5.18 -10.67 5.29
C LEU A 30 -6.60 -10.88 5.84
N PRO A 31 -6.89 -10.72 7.14
CA PRO A 31 -8.23 -10.96 7.68
C PRO A 31 -9.31 -10.04 7.09
N GLY A 32 -8.93 -8.84 6.63
CA GLY A 32 -9.84 -7.91 5.98
C GLY A 32 -10.05 -8.17 4.49
N LEU A 33 -9.15 -8.96 3.88
CA LEU A 33 -9.11 -9.13 2.42
C LEU A 33 -9.90 -10.33 1.93
N PHE A 34 -9.91 -11.44 2.67
CA PHE A 34 -10.51 -12.70 2.23
C PHE A 34 -11.63 -13.19 3.16
N GLY A 35 -12.52 -14.02 2.63
CA GLY A 35 -13.56 -14.70 3.40
C GLY A 35 -14.74 -13.82 3.81
N ARG A 36 -14.96 -12.67 3.12
CA ARG A 36 -16.05 -11.75 3.46
C ARG A 36 -16.82 -11.36 2.19
N ASP A 37 -18.12 -11.53 2.19
CA ASP A 37 -18.94 -11.06 1.09
C ASP A 37 -18.93 -9.51 0.99
N PRO A 38 -19.12 -8.92 -0.21
CA PRO A 38 -19.30 -7.49 -0.39
C PRO A 38 -20.64 -7.09 0.27
N TRP A 39 -20.57 -6.56 1.48
CA TRP A 39 -21.77 -6.23 2.26
C TRP A 39 -22.00 -4.73 2.45
N ARG A 40 -20.96 -3.93 2.29
CA ARG A 40 -21.05 -2.48 2.28
C ARG A 40 -21.49 -2.00 0.91
N THR A 41 -22.25 -0.90 0.88
CA THR A 41 -22.74 -0.28 -0.35
C THR A 41 -21.62 -0.02 -1.34
N ASP A 42 -20.50 0.53 -0.86
CA ASP A 42 -19.35 0.88 -1.70
C ASP A 42 -18.62 -0.37 -2.25
N ASP A 43 -18.46 -1.40 -1.42
CA ASP A 43 -17.87 -2.69 -1.85
C ASP A 43 -18.74 -3.37 -2.90
N ALA A 44 -20.07 -3.34 -2.70
CA ALA A 44 -21.03 -3.93 -3.63
C ALA A 44 -21.13 -3.14 -4.94
N ALA A 45 -21.09 -1.81 -4.88
CA ALA A 45 -21.06 -0.95 -6.05
C ALA A 45 -19.78 -1.16 -6.85
N GLY A 46 -18.62 -1.12 -6.21
CA GLY A 46 -17.33 -1.39 -6.85
C GLY A 46 -17.29 -2.76 -7.52
N PHE A 47 -17.76 -3.80 -6.83
CA PHE A 47 -17.89 -5.14 -7.42
C PHE A 47 -18.83 -5.14 -8.62
N GLY A 48 -19.99 -4.48 -8.53
CA GLY A 48 -20.97 -4.37 -9.60
C GLY A 48 -20.38 -3.75 -10.87
N VAL A 49 -19.60 -2.67 -10.74
CA VAL A 49 -18.89 -2.04 -11.88
C VAL A 49 -17.88 -3.00 -12.49
N MET A 50 -17.03 -3.64 -11.68
CA MET A 50 -16.01 -4.58 -12.18
C MET A 50 -16.65 -5.79 -12.86
N TRP A 51 -17.76 -6.28 -12.32
CA TRP A 51 -18.51 -7.38 -12.89
C TRP A 51 -19.13 -6.99 -14.23
N THR A 52 -19.78 -5.82 -14.32
CA THR A 52 -20.37 -5.32 -15.57
C THR A 52 -19.31 -5.16 -16.64
N MET A 53 -18.14 -4.58 -16.30
CA MET A 53 -17.01 -4.48 -17.22
C MET A 53 -16.51 -5.86 -17.67
N ALA A 54 -16.39 -6.82 -16.75
CA ALA A 54 -15.88 -8.15 -17.06
C ALA A 54 -16.81 -8.93 -18.00
N GLN A 55 -18.12 -8.77 -17.86
CA GLN A 55 -19.13 -9.46 -18.68
C GLN A 55 -19.52 -8.68 -19.93
N GLY A 56 -19.31 -7.37 -19.91
CA GLY A 56 -19.74 -6.46 -20.96
C GLY A 56 -18.76 -6.27 -22.10
N GLY A 57 -19.11 -5.36 -23.00
CA GLY A 57 -18.35 -4.99 -24.19
C GLY A 57 -17.37 -3.84 -23.95
N TRP A 58 -16.77 -3.34 -25.03
CA TRP A 58 -15.82 -2.24 -25.01
C TRP A 58 -16.37 -0.95 -24.42
N THR A 59 -17.65 -0.69 -24.60
CA THR A 59 -18.34 0.48 -24.06
C THR A 59 -18.35 0.48 -22.53
N ASP A 60 -18.53 -0.69 -21.90
CA ASP A 60 -18.57 -0.84 -20.45
C ASP A 60 -17.17 -0.63 -19.81
N TRP A 61 -16.11 -0.89 -20.59
CA TRP A 61 -14.74 -0.59 -20.20
C TRP A 61 -14.39 0.90 -20.24
N LEU A 62 -14.99 1.63 -21.19
CA LEU A 62 -14.77 3.08 -21.35
C LEU A 62 -15.62 3.89 -20.38
N MET A 63 -16.85 3.42 -20.11
CA MET A 63 -17.80 4.08 -19.22
C MET A 63 -18.23 3.13 -18.11
N PRO A 64 -17.59 3.24 -16.94
CA PRO A 64 -17.99 2.47 -15.76
C PRO A 64 -19.50 2.61 -15.51
N ASN A 65 -20.17 1.49 -15.36
CA ASN A 65 -21.61 1.48 -15.09
C ASN A 65 -22.02 0.29 -14.22
N ILE A 66 -23.18 0.41 -13.58
CA ILE A 66 -23.85 -0.66 -12.84
C ILE A 66 -25.22 -0.87 -13.48
N ALA A 67 -25.40 -2.02 -14.11
CA ALA A 67 -26.66 -2.36 -14.78
C ALA A 67 -27.15 -1.28 -15.77
N GLY A 68 -26.23 -0.62 -16.47
CA GLY A 68 -26.52 0.44 -17.44
C GLY A 68 -26.61 1.86 -16.87
N ALA A 69 -26.57 2.03 -15.55
CA ALA A 69 -26.50 3.34 -14.92
C ALA A 69 -25.02 3.78 -14.80
N PRO A 70 -24.61 4.94 -15.35
CA PRO A 70 -23.23 5.41 -15.27
C PRO A 70 -22.75 5.56 -13.83
N PHE A 71 -21.55 5.07 -13.54
CA PHE A 71 -20.88 5.21 -12.26
C PHE A 71 -19.68 6.15 -12.42
N VAL A 72 -19.78 7.38 -11.90
CA VAL A 72 -18.81 8.47 -12.11
C VAL A 72 -18.11 8.92 -10.83
N GLU A 73 -18.32 8.21 -9.73
CA GLU A 73 -17.79 8.60 -8.42
C GLU A 73 -16.28 8.37 -8.33
N ASP A 74 -15.76 7.31 -8.97
CA ASP A 74 -14.36 6.91 -8.91
C ASP A 74 -13.71 6.80 -10.28
N GLY A 75 -12.37 6.91 -10.32
CA GLY A 75 -11.59 6.73 -11.54
C GLY A 75 -11.60 5.28 -12.04
N PRO A 76 -11.59 5.05 -13.37
CA PRO A 76 -11.81 3.74 -13.97
C PRO A 76 -10.67 2.74 -13.75
N LEU A 77 -9.46 3.20 -13.44
CA LEU A 77 -8.25 2.36 -13.35
C LEU A 77 -8.42 1.21 -12.35
N PHE A 78 -8.98 1.49 -11.20
CA PHE A 78 -9.21 0.48 -10.16
C PHE A 78 -10.18 -0.60 -10.63
N PHE A 79 -11.24 -0.19 -11.31
CA PHE A 79 -12.24 -1.11 -11.85
C PHE A 79 -11.70 -1.94 -13.01
N TRP A 80 -10.84 -1.37 -13.85
CA TRP A 80 -10.15 -2.12 -14.91
C TRP A 80 -9.31 -3.26 -14.34
N ILE A 81 -8.55 -3.00 -13.29
CA ILE A 81 -7.72 -4.03 -12.64
C ILE A 81 -8.62 -5.16 -12.13
N GLY A 82 -9.69 -4.84 -11.42
CA GLY A 82 -10.62 -5.84 -10.91
C GLY A 82 -11.33 -6.63 -12.02
N ALA A 83 -11.79 -5.96 -13.07
CA ALA A 83 -12.43 -6.60 -14.22
C ALA A 83 -11.49 -7.55 -14.98
N VAL A 84 -10.21 -7.17 -15.14
CA VAL A 84 -9.19 -8.07 -15.72
C VAL A 84 -9.02 -9.32 -14.87
N PHE A 85 -8.94 -9.17 -13.56
CA PHE A 85 -8.84 -10.32 -12.67
C PHE A 85 -10.06 -11.23 -12.73
N ILE A 86 -11.28 -10.68 -12.80
CA ILE A 86 -12.50 -11.48 -13.00
C ILE A 86 -12.42 -12.27 -14.30
N LYS A 87 -11.98 -11.64 -15.40
CA LYS A 87 -11.83 -12.34 -16.69
C LYS A 87 -10.80 -13.46 -16.64
N LEU A 88 -9.70 -13.29 -15.93
CA LEU A 88 -8.62 -14.27 -15.86
C LEU A 88 -8.92 -15.43 -14.90
N PHE A 89 -9.52 -15.14 -13.77
CA PHE A 89 -9.63 -16.09 -12.65
C PHE A 89 -11.07 -16.41 -12.23
N GLY A 90 -12.07 -15.66 -12.70
CA GLY A 90 -13.47 -15.82 -12.30
C GLY A 90 -14.10 -17.15 -12.69
N GLY A 91 -13.45 -17.93 -13.58
CA GLY A 91 -13.86 -19.31 -13.88
C GLY A 91 -13.35 -20.36 -12.88
N ILE A 92 -12.37 -20.01 -12.04
CA ILE A 92 -11.71 -20.92 -11.07
C ILE A 92 -12.08 -20.56 -9.64
N VAL A 93 -12.16 -19.25 -9.37
CA VAL A 93 -12.42 -18.68 -8.04
C VAL A 93 -13.66 -17.78 -8.13
N PRO A 94 -14.51 -17.74 -7.10
CA PRO A 94 -15.65 -16.83 -7.08
C PRO A 94 -15.24 -15.38 -7.36
N ALA A 95 -15.96 -14.70 -8.26
CA ALA A 95 -15.56 -13.37 -8.74
C ALA A 95 -15.43 -12.33 -7.62
N HIS A 96 -16.25 -12.42 -6.56
CA HIS A 96 -16.17 -11.53 -5.39
C HIS A 96 -14.88 -11.69 -4.58
N GLU A 97 -14.25 -12.86 -4.62
CA GLU A 97 -12.92 -13.06 -3.99
C GLU A 97 -11.81 -12.54 -4.90
N VAL A 98 -11.96 -12.74 -6.21
CA VAL A 98 -10.95 -12.33 -7.20
C VAL A 98 -10.79 -10.81 -7.26
N VAL A 99 -11.86 -10.03 -7.16
CA VAL A 99 -11.78 -8.56 -7.20
C VAL A 99 -10.96 -7.97 -6.07
N ARG A 100 -10.79 -8.69 -4.98
CA ARG A 100 -9.97 -8.26 -3.82
C ARG A 100 -8.48 -8.22 -4.11
N LEU A 101 -8.05 -8.80 -5.22
CA LEU A 101 -6.68 -8.65 -5.70
C LEU A 101 -6.40 -7.19 -6.13
N ALA A 102 -7.40 -6.44 -6.56
CA ALA A 102 -7.22 -5.03 -6.94
C ALA A 102 -6.81 -4.16 -5.73
N PRO A 103 -7.55 -4.13 -4.60
CA PRO A 103 -7.10 -3.39 -3.42
C PRO A 103 -5.81 -3.95 -2.82
N LEU A 104 -5.53 -5.24 -2.94
CA LEU A 104 -4.25 -5.82 -2.50
C LEU A 104 -3.08 -5.24 -3.29
N ILE A 105 -3.19 -5.15 -4.61
CA ILE A 105 -2.16 -4.53 -5.46
C ILE A 105 -1.99 -3.05 -5.09
N ALA A 106 -3.09 -2.32 -4.93
CA ALA A 106 -3.04 -0.92 -4.50
C ALA A 106 -2.31 -0.76 -3.15
N LEU A 107 -2.59 -1.64 -2.18
CA LEU A 107 -1.90 -1.65 -0.89
C LEU A 107 -0.41 -1.95 -1.03
N ILE A 108 -0.03 -2.92 -1.86
CA ILE A 108 1.38 -3.26 -2.12
C ILE A 108 2.09 -2.06 -2.74
N VAL A 109 1.51 -1.45 -3.77
CA VAL A 109 2.10 -0.29 -4.45
C VAL A 109 2.23 0.90 -3.49
N ALA A 110 1.19 1.19 -2.70
CA ALA A 110 1.22 2.26 -1.72
C ALA A 110 2.30 2.03 -0.66
N THR A 111 2.40 0.82 -0.12
CA THR A 111 3.40 0.46 0.89
C THR A 111 4.81 0.54 0.31
N ALA A 112 5.04 0.03 -0.89
CA ALA A 112 6.33 0.10 -1.57
C ALA A 112 6.72 1.55 -1.89
N SER A 113 5.77 2.38 -2.33
CA SER A 113 6.00 3.80 -2.60
C SER A 113 6.35 4.57 -1.34
N LEU A 114 5.62 4.32 -0.25
CA LEU A 114 5.90 4.92 1.05
C LEU A 114 7.27 4.49 1.58
N TRP A 115 7.58 3.21 1.51
CA TRP A 115 8.91 2.70 1.87
C TRP A 115 10.02 3.38 1.08
N TYR A 116 9.86 3.48 -0.23
CA TYR A 116 10.83 4.13 -1.11
C TYR A 116 10.97 5.63 -0.82
N ALA A 117 9.86 6.32 -0.55
CA ALA A 117 9.87 7.73 -0.16
C ALA A 117 10.63 7.96 1.15
N VAL A 118 10.37 7.13 2.18
CA VAL A 118 11.07 7.18 3.46
C VAL A 118 12.57 6.90 3.27
N TYR A 119 12.91 5.91 2.44
CA TYR A 119 14.30 5.60 2.10
C TYR A 119 15.02 6.78 1.44
N LEU A 120 14.38 7.45 0.48
CA LEU A 120 14.96 8.62 -0.18
C LEU A 120 15.10 9.82 0.77
N LEU A 121 14.06 10.09 1.57
CA LEU A 121 14.06 11.18 2.55
C LEU A 121 15.11 10.96 3.63
N GLY A 122 15.23 9.74 4.15
CA GLY A 122 16.22 9.39 5.17
C GLY A 122 17.68 9.54 4.71
N ARG A 123 17.91 9.62 3.38
CA ARG A 123 19.23 9.86 2.81
C ARG A 123 19.57 11.33 2.59
N ARG A 124 18.58 12.22 2.70
CA ARG A 124 18.83 13.65 2.51
C ARG A 124 19.51 14.24 3.73
N PRO A 125 20.55 15.08 3.52
CA PRO A 125 21.24 15.75 4.65
C PRO A 125 20.28 16.57 5.50
N GLU A 126 19.26 17.17 4.90
CA GLU A 126 18.28 18.03 5.57
C GLU A 126 17.34 17.25 6.50
N ALA A 127 17.11 15.96 6.22
CA ALA A 127 16.28 15.09 7.04
C ALA A 127 17.04 14.43 8.21
N GLN A 128 18.38 14.59 8.23
CA GLN A 128 19.20 14.06 9.30
C GLN A 128 19.07 14.94 10.55
N PRO A 129 19.04 14.35 11.76
CA PRO A 129 19.08 15.14 12.98
C PRO A 129 20.33 16.03 12.98
N GLN A 130 20.13 17.32 13.12
CA GLN A 130 21.25 18.28 13.15
C GLN A 130 22.10 18.06 14.39
N GLN A 131 23.14 17.27 14.26
CA GLN A 131 24.13 17.09 15.33
C GLN A 131 25.12 18.27 15.46
N PHE A 132 25.00 19.26 14.54
CA PHE A 132 25.90 20.41 14.51
C PHE A 132 25.90 21.26 15.79
N ALA A 133 24.78 21.30 16.51
CA ALA A 133 24.71 22.02 17.79
C ALA A 133 25.60 21.43 18.86
N PHE A 134 26.11 20.23 18.70
CA PHE A 134 26.85 19.47 19.70
C PHE A 134 28.21 18.94 19.21
N GLY A 135 28.72 19.41 18.07
CA GLY A 135 30.11 19.20 17.64
C GLY A 135 30.44 17.83 17.06
N GLY A 136 29.47 17.02 16.68
CA GLY A 136 29.68 15.78 15.95
C GLY A 136 29.49 15.96 14.44
N GLN A 137 30.38 15.43 13.60
CA GLN A 137 30.10 15.32 12.17
C GLN A 137 29.12 14.19 11.94
N PRO A 138 27.91 14.45 11.35
CA PRO A 138 26.99 13.40 11.07
C PRO A 138 27.51 12.54 9.92
N ASN A 139 27.69 11.27 10.17
CA ASN A 139 27.87 10.30 9.10
C ASN A 139 26.50 10.03 8.47
N ALA A 140 26.10 10.92 7.56
CA ALA A 140 24.80 10.84 6.87
C ALA A 140 24.57 9.50 6.15
N ARG A 141 25.65 8.77 5.87
CA ARG A 141 25.59 7.44 5.25
C ARG A 141 25.11 6.34 6.21
N ASP A 142 25.35 6.50 7.50
CA ASP A 142 25.04 5.44 8.48
C ASP A 142 23.56 5.46 8.88
N TYR A 143 22.93 6.64 8.95
CA TYR A 143 21.50 6.75 9.25
C TYR A 143 20.61 6.26 8.09
N GLY A 144 20.98 6.57 6.86
CA GLY A 144 20.26 6.08 5.69
C GLY A 144 20.33 4.56 5.52
N ARG A 145 21.43 3.94 6.00
CA ARG A 145 21.55 2.47 6.05
C ARG A 145 20.74 1.87 7.20
N ALA A 146 20.74 2.47 8.38
CA ALA A 146 19.99 1.95 9.51
C ALA A 146 18.46 1.91 9.29
N LEU A 147 17.94 2.79 8.43
CA LEU A 147 16.51 2.79 8.03
C LEU A 147 16.24 1.89 6.82
N ALA A 148 17.26 1.58 6.01
CA ALA A 148 17.13 0.77 4.81
C ALA A 148 17.55 -0.69 5.01
N ASP A 149 18.40 -0.95 6.02
CA ASP A 149 18.83 -2.28 6.45
C ASP A 149 17.99 -2.80 7.59
#